data_3db2515938c82f0da47b7a30dea09773
#
_entry.id   3db2515938c82f0da47b7a30dea09773
#
_cell.length_a   1.000
_cell.length_b   1.000
_cell.length_c   1.000
_cell.angle_alpha   90.00
_cell.angle_beta   90.00
_cell.angle_gamma   90.00
#
_symmetry.space_group_name_H-M   'P 1'
#
loop_
_entity.id
_entity.type
_entity.pdbx_description
1 polymer ?
#
loop_
_entity_poly.entity_id
_entity_poly.type
_entity_poly.pdbx_seq_one_letter_code
_entity_poly.pdbx_strand_id
1 'polypeptide(L)'
;MRAKYLGTALLSTATVLTLAACGSSGGASSPDYELTDVSFPLEETVSLKMSTSSSPLAPADPNEKLIFQRLEEQSGVNIEWKNYSSDYIEKRNLDISSGDLPDAMWNAGASDYDLLSWAEDGIIIPLEDLINEHMPNFKKVLDENPEYLAMITAPDGHIYSLPWIEELGQDKESIHTVNDIPWINVDWLEALGLEMPQTTDELMVVLEAFKTQDPNGNGEADEIPISFINDGGNEDMKFLFGAFGIGDNDDHLVVNDDGTIDFTADNEEFKNG
;
A
#
# COMPACT_ATOMS: atom_id res chain seq x y z
N MET A 1 36.09 85.68 1.14
CA MET A 1 36.45 84.44 0.39
C MET A 1 35.17 83.67 0.15
N ARG A 2 34.78 83.52 -1.12
CA ARG A 2 33.47 82.92 -1.51
C ARG A 2 33.61 81.42 -1.74
N ALA A 3 32.87 80.64 -1.00
CA ALA A 3 32.73 79.20 -1.26
C ALA A 3 31.50 78.94 -2.13
N LYS A 4 31.67 78.32 -3.28
CA LYS A 4 30.60 77.92 -4.21
C LYS A 4 30.06 76.57 -3.81
N TYR A 5 28.77 76.48 -3.53
CA TYR A 5 28.06 75.19 -3.38
C TYR A 5 27.64 74.64 -4.74
N LEU A 6 28.15 73.47 -5.10
CA LEU A 6 27.62 72.65 -6.19
C LEU A 6 26.54 71.73 -5.66
N GLY A 7 25.32 71.93 -6.11
CA GLY A 7 24.22 71.04 -5.79
C GLY A 7 24.21 69.84 -6.76
N THR A 8 24.27 68.66 -6.18
CA THR A 8 24.08 67.42 -6.89
C THR A 8 22.62 66.99 -6.75
N ALA A 9 21.90 66.99 -7.85
CA ALA A 9 20.53 66.44 -7.91
C ALA A 9 20.57 64.91 -7.92
N LEU A 10 20.03 64.26 -6.89
CA LEU A 10 19.77 62.83 -6.91
C LEU A 10 18.43 62.60 -7.59
N LEU A 11 18.47 61.89 -8.71
CA LEU A 11 17.32 61.38 -9.42
C LEU A 11 16.91 60.06 -8.74
N SER A 12 15.83 60.03 -7.98
CA SER A 12 15.25 58.83 -7.39
C SER A 12 14.43 58.10 -8.45
N THR A 13 14.96 57.05 -9.01
CA THR A 13 14.20 56.14 -9.87
C THR A 13 13.37 55.19 -8.98
N ALA A 14 12.07 55.45 -8.89
CA ALA A 14 11.14 54.54 -8.24
C ALA A 14 10.87 53.33 -9.16
N THR A 15 11.45 52.20 -8.81
CA THR A 15 11.15 50.92 -9.49
C THR A 15 9.84 50.37 -8.90
N VAL A 16 8.77 50.46 -9.68
CA VAL A 16 7.49 49.82 -9.36
C VAL A 16 7.62 48.34 -9.67
N LEU A 17 7.77 47.52 -8.65
CA LEU A 17 7.61 46.08 -8.76
C LEU A 17 6.11 45.78 -8.86
N THR A 18 5.62 45.53 -10.05
CA THR A 18 4.31 44.90 -10.26
C THR A 18 4.45 43.40 -9.93
N LEU A 19 3.92 43.02 -8.76
CA LEU A 19 3.62 41.60 -8.50
C LEU A 19 2.46 41.22 -9.42
N ALA A 20 2.79 40.58 -10.54
CA ALA A 20 1.83 39.79 -11.29
C ALA A 20 1.64 38.46 -10.53
N ALA A 21 0.62 38.43 -9.64
CA ALA A 21 0.11 37.18 -9.12
C ALA A 21 -0.68 36.51 -10.24
N CYS A 22 0.01 35.76 -11.10
CA CYS A 22 -0.63 34.74 -11.92
C CYS A 22 -0.89 33.54 -11.02
N GLY A 23 -2.14 33.40 -10.56
CA GLY A 23 -2.65 32.13 -10.07
C GLY A 23 -2.70 31.17 -11.26
N SER A 24 -1.65 30.40 -11.47
CA SER A 24 -1.72 29.16 -12.21
C SER A 24 -2.05 28.06 -11.21
N SER A 25 -3.21 27.46 -11.35
CA SER A 25 -3.48 26.12 -10.84
C SER A 25 -2.46 25.21 -11.53
N GLY A 26 -1.33 25.02 -10.87
CA GLY A 26 -0.29 24.12 -11.32
C GLY A 26 -0.70 22.72 -10.99
N GLY A 27 -1.39 22.04 -11.92
CA GLY A 27 -1.33 20.59 -11.96
C GLY A 27 0.13 20.20 -12.14
N ALA A 28 0.60 19.22 -11.37
CA ALA A 28 1.92 18.63 -11.57
C ALA A 28 1.98 18.14 -13.03
N SER A 29 2.83 18.75 -13.83
CA SER A 29 3.09 18.27 -15.19
C SER A 29 4.21 17.25 -15.13
N SER A 30 4.04 16.13 -15.84
CA SER A 30 5.14 15.19 -16.04
C SER A 30 6.36 15.94 -16.57
N PRO A 31 7.56 15.66 -16.04
CA PRO A 31 8.77 16.26 -16.58
C PRO A 31 8.95 15.86 -18.05
N ASP A 32 9.40 16.79 -18.85
CA ASP A 32 9.68 16.58 -20.29
C ASP A 32 10.96 15.71 -20.41
N TYR A 33 10.79 14.38 -20.48
CA TYR A 33 11.90 13.43 -20.71
C TYR A 33 11.91 12.99 -22.17
N GLU A 34 12.98 13.28 -22.88
CA GLU A 34 13.30 12.55 -24.10
C GLU A 34 14.00 11.25 -23.70
N LEU A 35 13.27 10.14 -23.65
CA LEU A 35 13.86 8.83 -23.54
C LEU A 35 14.36 8.38 -24.91
N THR A 36 15.67 8.23 -25.02
CA THR A 36 16.31 7.53 -26.14
C THR A 36 16.02 6.04 -26.04
N ASP A 37 16.10 5.30 -27.16
CA ASP A 37 15.99 3.84 -27.18
C ASP A 37 16.91 3.21 -26.13
N VAL A 38 16.32 2.73 -25.04
CA VAL A 38 17.06 2.07 -23.96
C VAL A 38 16.98 0.57 -24.15
N SER A 39 18.15 -0.08 -24.20
CA SER A 39 18.23 -1.54 -24.19
C SER A 39 18.72 -2.05 -22.83
N PHE A 40 18.17 -3.15 -22.36
CA PHE A 40 18.57 -3.80 -21.12
C PHE A 40 19.43 -5.04 -21.38
N PRO A 41 20.42 -5.33 -20.51
CA PRO A 41 20.88 -4.47 -19.40
C PRO A 41 21.51 -3.17 -19.91
N LEU A 42 21.43 -2.13 -19.08
CA LEU A 42 22.11 -0.86 -19.35
C LEU A 42 23.61 -1.07 -19.50
N GLU A 43 24.26 -0.32 -20.42
CA GLU A 43 25.71 -0.39 -20.61
C GLU A 43 26.47 0.13 -19.38
N GLU A 44 25.94 1.15 -18.72
CA GLU A 44 26.45 1.68 -17.46
C GLU A 44 25.42 1.46 -16.35
N THR A 45 25.86 0.95 -15.21
CA THR A 45 24.99 0.73 -14.05
C THR A 45 24.45 2.04 -13.52
N VAL A 46 23.14 2.12 -13.37
CA VAL A 46 22.42 3.24 -12.74
C VAL A 46 21.99 2.85 -11.36
N SER A 47 22.17 3.73 -10.38
CA SER A 47 21.64 3.54 -9.02
C SER A 47 20.40 4.38 -8.81
N LEU A 48 19.35 3.74 -8.26
CA LEU A 48 18.10 4.36 -7.80
C LEU A 48 17.98 4.21 -6.30
N LYS A 49 17.56 5.25 -5.61
CA LYS A 49 17.24 5.21 -4.19
C LYS A 49 15.78 4.86 -4.01
N MET A 50 15.52 3.80 -3.26
CA MET A 50 14.14 3.40 -2.95
C MET A 50 13.96 3.22 -1.45
N SER A 51 12.80 3.62 -0.94
CA SER A 51 12.41 3.30 0.43
C SER A 51 11.39 2.17 0.46
N THR A 52 11.45 1.33 1.49
CA THR A 52 10.52 0.22 1.71
C THR A 52 10.44 -0.16 3.18
N SER A 53 9.46 -1.02 3.50
CA SER A 53 9.45 -1.75 4.76
C SER A 53 9.60 -3.25 4.52
N SER A 54 10.22 -3.93 5.46
CA SER A 54 10.29 -5.38 5.46
C SER A 54 10.21 -5.94 6.89
N SER A 55 9.75 -7.20 6.98
CA SER A 55 9.74 -7.92 8.26
C SER A 55 11.12 -7.90 8.91
N PRO A 56 11.22 -7.77 10.24
CA PRO A 56 12.49 -7.93 10.97
C PRO A 56 13.16 -9.29 10.76
N LEU A 57 12.41 -10.28 10.26
CA LEU A 57 12.91 -11.62 9.93
C LEU A 57 13.49 -11.71 8.52
N ALA A 58 13.26 -10.69 7.68
CA ALA A 58 13.83 -10.61 6.34
C ALA A 58 15.26 -10.05 6.39
N PRO A 59 16.08 -10.25 5.34
CA PRO A 59 17.37 -9.59 5.22
C PRO A 59 17.26 -8.07 5.39
N ALA A 60 18.19 -7.48 6.11
CA ALA A 60 18.20 -6.04 6.34
C ALA A 60 18.41 -5.24 5.04
N ASP A 61 19.22 -5.78 4.14
CA ASP A 61 19.37 -5.30 2.77
C ASP A 61 18.49 -6.15 1.83
N PRO A 62 17.44 -5.59 1.22
CA PRO A 62 16.63 -6.30 0.24
C PRO A 62 17.43 -6.90 -0.93
N ASN A 63 18.59 -6.35 -1.29
CA ASN A 63 19.47 -6.87 -2.35
C ASN A 63 20.05 -8.27 -2.06
N GLU A 64 19.99 -8.73 -0.82
CA GLU A 64 20.31 -10.12 -0.48
C GLU A 64 19.28 -11.12 -1.05
N LYS A 65 18.08 -10.65 -1.45
CA LYS A 65 17.06 -11.49 -2.07
C LYS A 65 17.38 -11.75 -3.54
N LEU A 66 17.25 -13.00 -3.95
CA LEU A 66 17.56 -13.44 -5.32
C LEU A 66 16.81 -12.65 -6.40
N ILE A 67 15.60 -12.18 -6.11
CA ILE A 67 14.79 -11.41 -7.08
C ILE A 67 15.47 -10.09 -7.43
N PHE A 68 16.01 -9.36 -6.47
CA PHE A 68 16.69 -8.09 -6.72
C PHE A 68 18.06 -8.26 -7.36
N GLN A 69 18.78 -9.34 -7.02
CA GLN A 69 20.03 -9.69 -7.70
C GLN A 69 19.79 -9.98 -9.20
N ARG A 70 18.74 -10.72 -9.52
CA ARG A 70 18.36 -10.99 -10.92
C ARG A 70 17.87 -9.73 -11.64
N LEU A 71 17.15 -8.87 -10.93
CA LEU A 71 16.71 -7.59 -11.50
C LEU A 71 17.89 -6.72 -11.90
N GLU A 72 18.89 -6.60 -11.01
CA GLU A 72 20.13 -5.86 -11.30
C GLU A 72 20.88 -6.46 -12.50
N GLU A 73 21.07 -7.80 -12.52
CA GLU A 73 21.71 -8.49 -13.64
C GLU A 73 21.00 -8.26 -14.99
N GLN A 74 19.66 -8.23 -14.99
CA GLN A 74 18.85 -8.10 -16.20
C GLN A 74 18.69 -6.66 -16.66
N SER A 75 18.69 -5.71 -15.74
CA SER A 75 18.42 -4.31 -16.03
C SER A 75 19.66 -3.43 -16.09
N GLY A 76 20.73 -3.77 -15.36
CA GLY A 76 21.83 -2.86 -15.09
C GLY A 76 21.47 -1.74 -14.10
N VAL A 77 20.37 -1.93 -13.34
CA VAL A 77 19.93 -0.95 -12.33
C VAL A 77 20.18 -1.52 -10.95
N ASN A 78 20.99 -0.83 -10.16
CA ASN A 78 21.20 -1.11 -8.75
C ASN A 78 20.21 -0.30 -7.90
N ILE A 79 19.63 -0.91 -6.88
CA ILE A 79 18.72 -0.22 -5.95
C ILE A 79 19.43 -0.01 -4.61
N GLU A 80 19.57 1.25 -4.22
CA GLU A 80 20.02 1.64 -2.89
C GLU A 80 18.80 1.73 -1.96
N TRP A 81 18.64 0.71 -1.10
CA TRP A 81 17.46 0.59 -0.25
C TRP A 81 17.60 1.37 1.05
N LYS A 82 16.61 2.21 1.33
CA LYS A 82 16.30 2.73 2.66
C LYS A 82 15.20 1.84 3.27
N ASN A 83 15.61 0.76 3.93
CA ASN A 83 14.71 -0.28 4.42
C ASN A 83 14.40 -0.09 5.91
N TYR A 84 13.11 -0.09 6.26
CA TYR A 84 12.64 0.03 7.63
C TYR A 84 12.02 -1.27 8.10
N SER A 85 12.42 -1.76 9.27
CA SER A 85 11.87 -2.99 9.87
C SER A 85 10.78 -2.72 10.92
N SER A 86 10.50 -1.45 11.23
CA SER A 86 9.45 -1.02 12.15
C SER A 86 9.06 0.44 11.88
N ASP A 87 7.87 0.83 12.30
CA ASP A 87 7.38 2.21 12.30
C ASP A 87 7.51 2.90 10.92
N TYR A 88 7.29 2.13 9.84
CA TYR A 88 7.56 2.59 8.48
C TYR A 88 6.76 3.84 8.12
N ILE A 89 5.47 3.86 8.40
CA ILE A 89 4.59 5.00 8.07
C ILE A 89 5.10 6.29 8.71
N GLU A 90 5.47 6.23 9.98
CA GLU A 90 5.98 7.38 10.73
C GLU A 90 7.32 7.86 10.16
N LYS A 91 8.23 6.94 9.88
CA LYS A 91 9.55 7.23 9.30
C LYS A 91 9.44 7.76 7.87
N ARG A 92 8.56 7.17 7.04
CA ARG A 92 8.23 7.65 5.70
C ARG A 92 7.75 9.11 5.75
N ASN A 93 6.80 9.41 6.64
CA ASN A 93 6.26 10.75 6.77
C ASN A 93 7.32 11.75 7.26
N LEU A 94 8.26 11.32 8.10
CA LEU A 94 9.40 12.13 8.51
C LEU A 94 10.34 12.41 7.34
N ASP A 95 10.67 11.41 6.52
CA ASP A 95 11.48 11.58 5.31
C ASP A 95 10.85 12.59 4.35
N ILE A 96 9.56 12.43 4.09
CA ILE A 96 8.79 13.35 3.24
C ILE A 96 8.84 14.78 3.79
N SER A 97 8.55 14.96 5.07
CA SER A 97 8.52 16.29 5.70
C SER A 97 9.89 16.94 5.80
N SER A 98 10.97 16.17 5.85
CA SER A 98 12.35 16.67 5.85
C SER A 98 12.91 16.93 4.45
N GLY A 99 12.22 16.48 3.39
CA GLY A 99 12.68 16.56 2.01
C GLY A 99 13.75 15.52 1.64
N ASP A 100 13.96 14.49 2.46
CA ASP A 100 14.86 13.37 2.17
C ASP A 100 14.10 12.31 1.33
N LEU A 101 13.76 12.71 0.11
CA LEU A 101 12.94 11.90 -0.79
C LEU A 101 13.78 10.85 -1.53
N PRO A 102 13.31 9.60 -1.61
CA PRO A 102 13.86 8.61 -2.52
C PRO A 102 13.37 8.85 -3.96
N ASP A 103 13.97 8.18 -4.93
CA ASP A 103 13.48 8.18 -6.31
C ASP A 103 12.14 7.45 -6.46
N ALA A 104 11.90 6.45 -5.60
CA ALA A 104 10.62 5.75 -5.51
C ALA A 104 10.39 5.15 -4.11
N MET A 105 9.13 4.90 -3.78
CA MET A 105 8.71 4.21 -2.57
C MET A 105 8.06 2.88 -2.95
N TRP A 106 8.61 1.78 -2.45
CA TRP A 106 8.08 0.44 -2.66
C TRP A 106 7.22 0.03 -1.47
N ASN A 107 6.00 -0.41 -1.74
CA ASN A 107 5.04 -0.76 -0.69
C ASN A 107 4.88 0.36 0.35
N ALA A 108 4.57 1.54 -0.16
CA ALA A 108 4.57 2.76 0.64
C ALA A 108 3.49 2.78 1.73
N GLY A 109 2.44 1.98 1.61
CA GLY A 109 1.28 2.03 2.53
C GLY A 109 0.63 3.43 2.52
N ALA A 110 0.59 4.07 1.35
CA ALA A 110 -0.03 5.37 1.18
C ALA A 110 -1.55 5.21 1.01
N SER A 111 -2.31 6.02 1.71
CA SER A 111 -3.74 6.18 1.45
C SER A 111 -3.97 7.04 0.20
N ASP A 112 -5.19 7.00 -0.35
CA ASP A 112 -5.58 7.89 -1.46
C ASP A 112 -5.42 9.36 -1.09
N TYR A 113 -5.69 9.69 0.17
CA TYR A 113 -5.45 11.03 0.70
C TYR A 113 -3.97 11.41 0.71
N ASP A 114 -3.08 10.50 1.13
CA ASP A 114 -1.64 10.72 1.08
C ASP A 114 -1.17 10.99 -0.36
N LEU A 115 -1.62 10.17 -1.32
CA LEU A 115 -1.24 10.30 -2.72
C LEU A 115 -1.67 11.66 -3.30
N LEU A 116 -2.92 12.08 -3.06
CA LEU A 116 -3.40 13.39 -3.51
C LEU A 116 -2.63 14.54 -2.87
N SER A 117 -2.40 14.48 -1.56
CA SER A 117 -1.66 15.51 -0.85
C SER A 117 -0.22 15.63 -1.34
N TRP A 118 0.45 14.49 -1.55
CA TRP A 118 1.82 14.46 -2.07
C TRP A 118 1.91 14.95 -3.52
N ALA A 119 0.90 14.68 -4.32
CA ALA A 119 0.81 15.20 -5.69
C ALA A 119 0.61 16.72 -5.71
N GLU A 120 -0.28 17.25 -4.87
CA GLU A 120 -0.49 18.70 -4.70
C GLU A 120 0.78 19.42 -4.25
N ASP A 121 1.54 18.80 -3.35
CA ASP A 121 2.82 19.32 -2.85
C ASP A 121 4.00 19.10 -3.82
N GLY A 122 3.79 18.39 -4.95
CA GLY A 122 4.82 18.09 -5.94
C GLY A 122 5.86 17.07 -5.47
N ILE A 123 5.52 16.23 -4.49
CA ILE A 123 6.39 15.17 -3.95
C ILE A 123 6.40 13.96 -4.87
N ILE A 124 5.26 13.65 -5.47
CA ILE A 124 5.10 12.59 -6.48
C ILE A 124 4.58 13.18 -7.79
N ILE A 125 4.78 12.45 -8.87
CA ILE A 125 4.42 12.88 -10.23
C ILE A 125 3.32 11.98 -10.80
N PRO A 126 2.50 12.51 -11.74
CA PRO A 126 1.60 11.69 -12.54
C PRO A 126 2.37 10.65 -13.38
N LEU A 127 1.83 9.44 -13.49
CA LEU A 127 2.51 8.30 -14.11
C LEU A 127 1.89 7.88 -15.45
N GLU A 128 0.74 8.41 -15.86
CA GLU A 128 0.01 7.94 -17.04
C GLU A 128 0.82 8.05 -18.33
N ASP A 129 1.58 9.13 -18.52
CA ASP A 129 2.43 9.29 -19.70
C ASP A 129 3.58 8.28 -19.68
N LEU A 130 4.22 8.07 -18.55
CA LEU A 130 5.27 7.07 -18.38
C LEU A 130 4.76 5.64 -18.59
N ILE A 131 3.56 5.34 -18.11
CA ILE A 131 2.91 4.04 -18.34
C ILE A 131 2.65 3.85 -19.83
N ASN A 132 2.09 4.86 -20.50
CA ASN A 132 1.74 4.78 -21.91
C ASN A 132 2.95 4.62 -22.83
N GLU A 133 4.03 5.31 -22.52
CA GLU A 133 5.20 5.37 -23.38
C GLU A 133 6.25 4.27 -23.08
N HIS A 134 6.38 3.88 -21.80
CA HIS A 134 7.50 3.04 -21.34
C HIS A 134 7.10 1.73 -20.69
N MET A 135 5.80 1.51 -20.42
CA MET A 135 5.33 0.30 -19.76
C MET A 135 4.31 -0.50 -20.61
N PRO A 136 4.70 -0.97 -21.83
CA PRO A 136 3.74 -1.55 -22.78
C PRO A 136 3.05 -2.80 -22.23
N ASN A 137 3.71 -3.61 -21.40
CA ASN A 137 3.13 -4.78 -20.80
C ASN A 137 2.09 -4.41 -19.72
N PHE A 138 2.41 -3.43 -18.87
CA PHE A 138 1.46 -2.96 -17.85
C PHE A 138 0.29 -2.21 -18.48
N LYS A 139 0.56 -1.36 -19.47
CA LYS A 139 -0.51 -0.72 -20.26
C LYS A 139 -1.48 -1.73 -20.83
N LYS A 140 -0.98 -2.84 -21.40
CA LYS A 140 -1.83 -3.91 -21.92
C LYS A 140 -2.73 -4.49 -20.83
N VAL A 141 -2.21 -4.71 -19.61
CA VAL A 141 -3.01 -5.19 -18.47
C VAL A 141 -4.12 -4.20 -18.15
N LEU A 142 -3.86 -2.92 -18.13
CA LEU A 142 -4.87 -1.90 -17.86
C LEU A 142 -5.91 -1.79 -18.99
N ASP A 143 -5.48 -1.90 -20.25
CA ASP A 143 -6.39 -1.87 -21.42
C ASP A 143 -7.34 -3.08 -21.43
N GLU A 144 -6.88 -4.23 -20.97
CA GLU A 144 -7.68 -5.47 -20.87
C GLU A 144 -8.56 -5.51 -19.62
N ASN A 145 -8.28 -4.68 -18.61
CA ASN A 145 -8.98 -4.65 -17.32
C ASN A 145 -9.30 -3.19 -16.91
N PRO A 146 -10.34 -2.58 -17.49
CA PRO A 146 -10.69 -1.18 -17.20
C PRO A 146 -10.98 -0.90 -15.73
N GLU A 147 -11.39 -1.91 -14.96
CA GLU A 147 -11.62 -1.84 -13.53
C GLU A 147 -10.32 -1.53 -12.77
N TYR A 148 -9.18 -2.09 -13.17
CA TYR A 148 -7.90 -1.78 -12.53
C TYR A 148 -7.46 -0.34 -12.80
N LEU A 149 -7.68 0.12 -14.04
CA LEU A 149 -7.42 1.52 -14.36
C LEU A 149 -8.27 2.45 -13.49
N ALA A 150 -9.55 2.13 -13.31
CA ALA A 150 -10.43 2.93 -12.47
C ALA A 150 -9.99 2.93 -11.00
N MET A 151 -9.52 1.80 -10.47
CA MET A 151 -9.06 1.67 -9.08
C MET A 151 -7.78 2.46 -8.77
N ILE A 152 -6.90 2.64 -9.77
CA ILE A 152 -5.62 3.37 -9.57
C ILE A 152 -5.69 4.83 -10.01
N THR A 153 -6.82 5.26 -10.58
CA THR A 153 -7.01 6.65 -11.01
C THR A 153 -7.55 7.47 -9.83
N ALA A 154 -6.78 8.45 -9.42
CA ALA A 154 -7.17 9.37 -8.36
C ALA A 154 -8.36 10.26 -8.77
N PRO A 155 -9.09 10.89 -7.82
CA PRO A 155 -10.24 11.75 -8.12
C PRO A 155 -9.95 12.93 -9.03
N ASP A 156 -8.70 13.37 -9.12
CA ASP A 156 -8.25 14.43 -10.04
C ASP A 156 -7.99 13.94 -11.48
N GLY A 157 -8.09 12.64 -11.70
CA GLY A 157 -7.94 11.98 -13.00
C GLY A 157 -6.53 11.50 -13.32
N HIS A 158 -5.59 11.58 -12.37
CA HIS A 158 -4.22 11.16 -12.54
C HIS A 158 -3.91 9.81 -11.87
N ILE A 159 -2.83 9.16 -12.29
CA ILE A 159 -2.30 7.93 -11.70
C ILE A 159 -1.00 8.28 -10.98
N TYR A 160 -0.92 8.01 -9.67
CA TYR A 160 0.24 8.34 -8.84
C TYR A 160 0.98 7.14 -8.28
N SER A 161 0.43 5.93 -8.45
CA SER A 161 1.04 4.70 -7.96
C SER A 161 0.85 3.54 -8.92
N LEU A 162 1.78 2.58 -8.85
CA LEU A 162 1.63 1.30 -9.53
C LEU A 162 1.02 0.30 -8.53
N PRO A 163 -0.07 -0.39 -8.90
CA PRO A 163 -0.77 -1.28 -7.98
C PRO A 163 -0.03 -2.60 -7.81
N TRP A 164 -0.34 -3.30 -6.72
CA TRP A 164 -0.14 -4.72 -6.64
C TRP A 164 -1.34 -5.41 -7.30
N ILE A 165 -1.09 -6.19 -8.33
CA ILE A 165 -2.10 -7.02 -8.99
C ILE A 165 -1.74 -8.47 -8.75
N GLU A 166 -2.64 -9.21 -8.14
CA GLU A 166 -2.45 -10.60 -7.81
C GLU A 166 -3.61 -11.45 -8.31
N GLU A 167 -3.44 -11.94 -9.52
CA GLU A 167 -4.42 -12.81 -10.16
C GLU A 167 -3.72 -14.00 -10.82
N LEU A 168 -4.27 -15.17 -10.61
CA LEU A 168 -3.78 -16.40 -11.22
C LEU A 168 -4.81 -17.01 -12.18
N GLY A 169 -4.27 -17.43 -13.33
CA GLY A 169 -5.03 -18.21 -14.29
C GLY A 169 -6.03 -17.41 -15.10
N GLN A 170 -6.84 -18.14 -15.88
CA GLN A 170 -7.83 -17.56 -16.79
C GLN A 170 -9.07 -17.02 -16.06
N ASP A 171 -9.34 -17.55 -14.88
CA ASP A 171 -10.51 -17.17 -14.08
C ASP A 171 -10.23 -16.01 -13.11
N LYS A 172 -9.01 -15.45 -13.19
CA LYS A 172 -8.56 -14.30 -12.38
C LYS A 172 -8.75 -14.49 -10.87
N GLU A 173 -8.52 -15.72 -10.40
CA GLU A 173 -8.56 -16.00 -8.97
C GLU A 173 -7.32 -15.40 -8.28
N SER A 174 -7.54 -14.59 -7.27
CA SER A 174 -6.49 -14.07 -6.42
C SER A 174 -5.91 -15.16 -5.53
N ILE A 175 -4.59 -15.24 -5.38
CA ILE A 175 -3.94 -16.16 -4.44
C ILE A 175 -4.30 -15.81 -3.00
N HIS A 176 -4.55 -14.53 -2.72
CA HIS A 176 -4.86 -14.01 -1.40
C HIS A 176 -6.36 -13.89 -1.10
N THR A 177 -7.25 -14.52 -1.89
CA THR A 177 -8.67 -14.63 -1.51
C THR A 177 -8.90 -15.44 -0.25
N VAL A 178 -7.84 -15.96 0.31
CA VAL A 178 -7.87 -16.87 1.46
C VAL A 178 -7.02 -16.32 2.60
N ASN A 179 -7.02 -15.02 2.81
CA ASN A 179 -6.58 -14.43 4.07
C ASN A 179 -7.56 -14.83 5.18
N ASP A 180 -7.09 -14.93 6.39
CA ASP A 180 -7.90 -15.17 7.59
C ASP A 180 -8.58 -16.55 7.63
N ILE A 181 -7.92 -17.59 7.08
CA ILE A 181 -8.42 -18.95 7.22
C ILE A 181 -8.14 -19.45 8.65
N PRO A 182 -9.18 -19.82 9.40
CA PRO A 182 -8.98 -20.49 10.68
C PRO A 182 -8.38 -21.88 10.47
N TRP A 183 -7.42 -22.23 11.28
CA TRP A 183 -6.83 -23.56 11.35
C TRP A 183 -7.39 -24.29 12.57
N ILE A 184 -7.71 -25.57 12.40
CA ILE A 184 -8.15 -26.40 13.50
C ILE A 184 -7.18 -27.58 13.70
N ASN A 185 -6.93 -27.95 14.94
CA ASN A 185 -6.10 -29.09 15.26
C ASN A 185 -6.90 -30.40 15.07
N VAL A 186 -6.60 -31.10 13.96
CA VAL A 186 -7.31 -32.32 13.58
C VAL A 186 -7.00 -33.47 14.55
N ASP A 187 -5.78 -33.55 15.09
CA ASP A 187 -5.40 -34.58 16.06
C ASP A 187 -6.22 -34.46 17.34
N TRP A 188 -6.57 -33.24 17.73
CA TRP A 188 -7.44 -33.00 18.89
C TRP A 188 -8.90 -33.41 18.63
N LEU A 189 -9.40 -33.17 17.42
CA LEU A 189 -10.72 -33.66 17.02
C LEU A 189 -10.77 -35.20 17.08
N GLU A 190 -9.76 -35.86 16.51
CA GLU A 190 -9.68 -37.32 16.52
C GLU A 190 -9.56 -37.88 17.93
N ALA A 191 -8.72 -37.28 18.78
CA ALA A 191 -8.54 -37.72 20.17
C ALA A 191 -9.83 -37.65 20.98
N LEU A 192 -10.69 -36.66 20.71
CA LEU A 192 -11.98 -36.50 21.39
C LEU A 192 -13.15 -37.14 20.64
N GLY A 193 -12.93 -37.73 19.46
CA GLY A 193 -13.96 -38.34 18.64
C GLY A 193 -14.98 -37.34 18.10
N LEU A 194 -14.51 -36.11 17.79
CA LEU A 194 -15.30 -35.01 17.24
C LEU A 194 -15.13 -34.92 15.73
N GLU A 195 -16.19 -34.52 15.05
CA GLU A 195 -16.16 -34.23 13.62
C GLU A 195 -15.73 -32.77 13.36
N MET A 196 -15.31 -32.47 12.13
CA MET A 196 -15.00 -31.11 11.67
C MET A 196 -16.26 -30.24 11.74
N PRO A 197 -16.28 -29.14 12.51
CA PRO A 197 -17.46 -28.30 12.66
C PRO A 197 -17.85 -27.64 11.32
N GLN A 198 -19.14 -27.60 11.03
CA GLN A 198 -19.73 -27.01 9.82
C GLN A 198 -20.57 -25.77 10.14
N THR A 199 -20.84 -25.51 11.39
CA THR A 199 -21.64 -24.38 11.88
C THR A 199 -20.95 -23.71 13.07
N THR A 200 -21.33 -22.48 13.36
CA THR A 200 -20.84 -21.75 14.55
C THR A 200 -21.20 -22.46 15.83
N ASP A 201 -22.41 -23.08 15.94
CA ASP A 201 -22.83 -23.85 17.09
C ASP A 201 -21.95 -25.10 17.29
N GLU A 202 -21.62 -25.81 16.20
CA GLU A 202 -20.72 -26.98 16.25
C GLU A 202 -19.29 -26.53 16.62
N LEU A 203 -18.82 -25.39 16.09
CA LEU A 203 -17.53 -24.83 16.48
C LEU A 203 -17.48 -24.54 17.99
N MET A 204 -18.51 -23.95 18.56
CA MET A 204 -18.59 -23.71 20.00
C MET A 204 -18.47 -24.99 20.81
N VAL A 205 -19.15 -26.08 20.38
CA VAL A 205 -19.03 -27.39 21.03
C VAL A 205 -17.63 -27.95 20.97
N VAL A 206 -16.95 -27.81 19.81
CA VAL A 206 -15.56 -28.23 19.64
C VAL A 206 -14.62 -27.42 20.53
N LEU A 207 -14.76 -26.10 20.58
CA LEU A 207 -13.89 -25.23 21.37
C LEU A 207 -14.10 -25.50 22.90
N GLU A 208 -15.32 -25.76 23.33
CA GLU A 208 -15.60 -26.14 24.72
C GLU A 208 -14.97 -27.51 25.06
N ALA A 209 -15.05 -28.46 24.15
CA ALA A 209 -14.41 -29.77 24.32
C ALA A 209 -12.87 -29.65 24.37
N PHE A 210 -12.27 -28.90 23.50
CA PHE A 210 -10.84 -28.60 23.54
C PHE A 210 -10.39 -28.00 24.86
N LYS A 211 -11.17 -27.07 25.40
CA LYS A 211 -10.86 -26.41 26.67
C LYS A 211 -10.99 -27.32 27.89
N THR A 212 -11.86 -28.35 27.85
CA THR A 212 -12.31 -29.06 29.06
C THR A 212 -11.97 -30.56 29.11
N GLN A 213 -11.48 -31.14 28.00
CA GLN A 213 -11.37 -32.59 27.86
C GLN A 213 -9.95 -33.14 27.60
N ASP A 214 -8.89 -32.34 27.79
CA ASP A 214 -7.50 -32.79 27.64
C ASP A 214 -7.23 -33.53 26.30
N PRO A 215 -7.40 -32.87 25.15
CA PRO A 215 -7.19 -33.52 23.84
C PRO A 215 -5.70 -33.86 23.53
N ASN A 216 -4.75 -33.24 24.23
CA ASN A 216 -3.33 -33.55 24.07
C ASN A 216 -2.87 -34.73 24.94
N GLY A 217 -3.69 -35.18 25.91
CA GLY A 217 -3.45 -36.35 26.74
C GLY A 217 -2.37 -36.17 27.80
N ASN A 218 -2.09 -34.94 28.22
CA ASN A 218 -1.05 -34.64 29.22
C ASN A 218 -1.55 -34.85 30.67
N GLY A 219 -2.85 -35.06 30.88
CA GLY A 219 -3.51 -35.25 32.17
C GLY A 219 -4.04 -33.99 32.81
N GLU A 220 -3.98 -32.85 32.13
CA GLU A 220 -4.48 -31.56 32.56
C GLU A 220 -5.33 -30.95 31.44
N ALA A 221 -6.44 -30.31 31.75
CA ALA A 221 -7.25 -29.58 30.76
C ALA A 221 -6.76 -28.13 30.73
N ASP A 222 -5.60 -27.93 30.07
CA ASP A 222 -4.90 -26.65 30.04
C ASP A 222 -4.83 -26.03 28.63
N GLU A 223 -5.50 -26.62 27.65
CA GLU A 223 -5.52 -26.17 26.29
C GLU A 223 -6.15 -24.79 26.11
N ILE A 224 -5.53 -24.02 25.23
CA ILE A 224 -6.11 -22.79 24.68
C ILE A 224 -6.91 -23.16 23.44
N PRO A 225 -8.25 -23.14 23.51
CA PRO A 225 -9.10 -23.67 22.44
C PRO A 225 -9.05 -22.86 21.15
N ILE A 226 -8.77 -21.55 21.25
CA ILE A 226 -8.62 -20.64 20.11
C ILE A 226 -7.59 -19.57 20.45
N SER A 227 -6.80 -19.18 19.45
CA SER A 227 -5.87 -18.07 19.55
C SER A 227 -5.89 -17.29 18.24
N PHE A 228 -5.79 -15.99 18.31
CA PHE A 228 -5.73 -15.06 17.20
C PHE A 228 -4.87 -13.86 17.54
N ILE A 229 -4.47 -13.09 16.53
CA ILE A 229 -3.73 -11.84 16.70
C ILE A 229 -4.75 -10.70 16.78
N ASN A 230 -4.68 -9.90 17.82
CA ASN A 230 -5.56 -8.74 18.01
C ASN A 230 -4.80 -7.47 17.60
N ASP A 231 -4.52 -7.30 16.33
CA ASP A 231 -3.77 -6.14 15.82
C ASP A 231 -4.09 -5.80 14.34
N GLY A 232 -5.31 -6.10 13.89
CA GLY A 232 -5.75 -5.75 12.54
C GLY A 232 -4.96 -6.44 11.43
N GLY A 233 -4.34 -7.59 11.71
CA GLY A 233 -3.70 -8.45 10.70
C GLY A 233 -4.66 -9.48 10.14
N ASN A 234 -4.14 -10.29 9.23
CA ASN A 234 -4.88 -11.37 8.57
C ASN A 234 -5.24 -12.54 9.51
N GLU A 235 -4.81 -12.51 10.76
CA GLU A 235 -5.04 -13.56 11.77
C GLU A 235 -5.95 -13.07 12.89
N ASP A 236 -6.76 -12.05 12.64
CA ASP A 236 -7.76 -11.51 13.56
C ASP A 236 -9.00 -12.41 13.58
N MET A 237 -9.79 -12.32 14.65
CA MET A 237 -11.06 -13.04 14.78
C MET A 237 -12.16 -12.56 13.83
N LYS A 238 -11.93 -11.55 13.03
CA LYS A 238 -12.85 -11.00 12.01
C LYS A 238 -13.39 -12.05 11.04
N PHE A 239 -12.64 -13.14 10.80
CA PHE A 239 -13.11 -14.25 9.98
C PHE A 239 -14.46 -14.83 10.44
N LEU A 240 -14.79 -14.69 11.73
CA LEU A 240 -16.06 -15.17 12.27
C LEU A 240 -17.26 -14.35 11.80
N PHE A 241 -17.09 -13.05 11.49
CA PHE A 241 -18.20 -12.21 11.07
C PHE A 241 -18.87 -12.72 9.78
N GLY A 242 -18.09 -13.25 8.83
CA GLY A 242 -18.64 -13.87 7.63
C GLY A 242 -19.60 -15.03 7.91
N ALA A 243 -19.41 -15.77 9.01
CA ALA A 243 -20.30 -16.84 9.44
C ALA A 243 -21.66 -16.34 9.93
N PHE A 244 -21.80 -15.07 10.26
CA PHE A 244 -23.06 -14.42 10.65
C PHE A 244 -23.74 -13.68 9.49
N GLY A 245 -23.24 -13.84 8.26
CA GLY A 245 -23.86 -13.31 7.05
C GLY A 245 -23.43 -11.88 6.69
N ILE A 246 -22.33 -11.39 7.25
CA ILE A 246 -21.82 -10.05 6.97
C ILE A 246 -20.62 -10.16 6.02
N GLY A 247 -20.70 -9.46 4.87
CA GLY A 247 -19.50 -9.03 4.16
C GLY A 247 -18.98 -7.76 4.83
N ASP A 248 -17.79 -7.79 5.38
CA ASP A 248 -17.19 -6.65 6.07
C ASP A 248 -15.74 -6.42 5.61
N ASN A 249 -15.23 -5.22 5.83
CA ASN A 249 -13.84 -4.85 5.61
C ASN A 249 -13.36 -3.95 6.75
N ASP A 250 -12.09 -3.56 6.74
CA ASP A 250 -11.49 -2.76 7.82
C ASP A 250 -12.12 -1.37 7.99
N ASP A 251 -12.72 -0.82 6.93
CA ASP A 251 -13.39 0.49 6.94
C ASP A 251 -14.87 0.38 7.30
N HIS A 252 -15.41 -0.84 7.43
CA HIS A 252 -16.83 -1.12 7.61
C HIS A 252 -17.73 -0.49 6.51
N LEU A 253 -17.20 -0.34 5.30
CA LEU A 253 -17.90 0.25 4.16
C LEU A 253 -18.03 -0.78 3.04
N VAL A 254 -19.25 -1.10 2.66
CA VAL A 254 -19.55 -2.01 1.54
C VAL A 254 -20.32 -1.26 0.47
N VAL A 255 -19.90 -1.40 -0.77
CA VAL A 255 -20.64 -0.90 -1.94
C VAL A 255 -21.56 -1.99 -2.44
N ASN A 256 -22.85 -1.76 -2.38
CA ASN A 256 -23.87 -2.69 -2.85
C ASN A 256 -23.95 -2.72 -4.38
N ASP A 257 -24.58 -3.74 -4.94
CA ASP A 257 -24.77 -3.92 -6.40
C ASP A 257 -25.50 -2.73 -7.06
N ASP A 258 -26.31 -1.99 -6.31
CA ASP A 258 -27.03 -0.80 -6.79
C ASP A 258 -26.21 0.50 -6.66
N GLY A 259 -24.95 0.41 -6.20
CA GLY A 259 -24.05 1.55 -6.00
C GLY A 259 -24.28 2.33 -4.71
N THR A 260 -25.16 1.87 -3.81
CA THR A 260 -25.30 2.46 -2.47
C THR A 260 -24.16 2.00 -1.56
N ILE A 261 -23.80 2.84 -0.60
CA ILE A 261 -22.76 2.52 0.39
C ILE A 261 -23.45 2.20 1.72
N ASP A 262 -23.10 1.05 2.28
CA ASP A 262 -23.57 0.59 3.59
C ASP A 262 -22.43 0.69 4.61
N PHE A 263 -22.77 1.09 5.84
CA PHE A 263 -21.87 1.05 6.98
C PHE A 263 -22.19 -0.22 7.81
N THR A 264 -21.39 -1.26 7.62
CA THR A 264 -21.66 -2.61 8.15
C THR A 264 -21.64 -2.68 9.67
N ALA A 265 -20.83 -1.85 10.35
CA ALA A 265 -20.77 -1.84 11.82
C ALA A 265 -22.07 -1.40 12.51
N ASP A 266 -23.05 -0.86 11.76
CA ASP A 266 -24.39 -0.51 12.29
C ASP A 266 -25.44 -1.61 12.08
N ASN A 267 -25.11 -2.67 11.35
CA ASN A 267 -26.01 -3.77 11.03
C ASN A 267 -26.30 -4.68 12.23
N GLU A 268 -27.48 -5.30 12.26
CA GLU A 268 -27.86 -6.26 13.31
C GLU A 268 -26.96 -7.50 13.29
N GLU A 269 -26.58 -7.95 12.09
CA GLU A 269 -25.69 -9.09 11.87
C GLU A 269 -24.32 -8.83 12.48
N PHE A 270 -23.77 -7.61 12.35
CA PHE A 270 -22.50 -7.22 12.97
C PHE A 270 -22.55 -7.29 14.50
N LYS A 271 -23.68 -6.93 15.11
CA LYS A 271 -23.87 -7.03 16.57
C LYS A 271 -24.00 -8.46 17.08
N ASN A 272 -24.35 -9.40 16.19
CA ASN A 272 -24.51 -10.80 16.53
C ASN A 272 -23.19 -11.59 16.40
N GLY A 273 -22.27 -11.14 15.54
CA GLY A 273 -20.91 -11.70 15.38
C GLY A 273 -19.95 -11.18 16.42
#